data_32791e83419b5da528d8a4df1488821c
#
_entry.id   32791e83419b5da528d8a4df1488821c
#
_cell.length_a   1.000
_cell.length_b   1.000
_cell.length_c   1.000
_cell.angle_alpha   90.00
_cell.angle_beta   90.00
_cell.angle_gamma   90.00
#
_symmetry.space_group_name_H-M   'P 1'
#
loop_
_entity.id
_entity.type
_entity.pdbx_description
1 polymer ?
#
loop_
_entity_poly.entity_id
_entity_poly.type
_entity_poly.pdbx_seq_one_letter_code
_entity_poly.pdbx_strand_id
1 'polypeptide(L)'
;LTQLVWTGAFVDELIRQNKTSTLRDVFYSAQAYDMNFTDQTESDNIITDLETVIEHPREDFNVFPEERSAIFGDLTIEYTVPGYEGKRLNLTSHPDGMMIGPALTNSEFVDCKADKVIVIEKGGLFTRFIEE
;
A
#
# COMPACT_ATOMS: atom_id res chain seq x y z
N LEU A 1 9.27 20.99 -12.20
CA LEU A 1 9.85 21.40 -10.92
C LEU A 1 8.81 21.82 -9.88
N THR A 2 7.82 22.61 -10.29
CA THR A 2 6.71 23.02 -9.40
C THR A 2 5.92 21.81 -8.88
N GLN A 3 5.66 20.82 -9.73
CA GLN A 3 5.01 19.57 -9.34
C GLN A 3 5.83 18.78 -8.33
N LEU A 4 7.14 18.71 -8.53
CA LEU A 4 8.04 18.00 -7.59
C LEU A 4 8.08 18.69 -6.23
N VAL A 5 8.16 20.02 -6.20
CA VAL A 5 8.17 20.80 -4.95
C VAL A 5 6.84 20.65 -4.21
N TRP A 6 5.71 20.73 -4.91
CA TRP A 6 4.40 20.51 -4.30
C TRP A 6 4.28 19.10 -3.70
N THR A 7 4.70 18.09 -4.45
CA THR A 7 4.66 16.70 -4.01
C THR A 7 5.53 16.49 -2.78
N GLY A 8 6.72 17.09 -2.75
CA GLY A 8 7.60 17.07 -1.58
C GLY A 8 6.93 17.68 -0.33
N ALA A 9 6.26 18.82 -0.49
CA ALA A 9 5.51 19.46 0.59
C ALA A 9 4.31 18.61 1.05
N PHE A 10 3.64 17.96 0.11
CA PHE A 10 2.51 17.06 0.40
C PHE A 10 2.95 15.86 1.26
N VAL A 11 4.03 15.19 0.87
CA VAL A 11 4.52 14.03 1.63
C VAL A 11 5.12 14.43 2.98
N ASP A 12 5.75 15.60 3.08
CA ASP A 12 6.19 16.15 4.36
C ASP A 12 5.03 16.31 5.34
N GLU A 13 3.90 16.82 4.85
CA GLU A 13 2.68 16.96 5.66
C GLU A 13 2.09 15.60 6.07
N LEU A 14 2.14 14.59 5.19
CA LEU A 14 1.72 13.23 5.55
C LEU A 14 2.55 12.69 6.72
N ILE A 15 3.86 12.86 6.67
CA ILE A 15 4.77 12.42 7.74
C ILE A 15 4.47 13.15 9.04
N ARG A 16 4.30 14.47 8.99
CA ARG A 16 4.02 15.31 10.17
C ARG A 16 2.72 14.94 10.84
N GLN A 17 1.69 14.64 10.06
CA GLN A 17 0.37 14.25 10.56
C GLN A 17 0.25 12.75 10.86
N ASN A 18 1.29 11.97 10.59
CA ASN A 18 1.27 10.51 10.70
C ASN A 18 0.12 9.88 9.91
N LYS A 19 -0.09 10.37 8.69
CA LYS A 19 -1.11 9.87 7.75
C LYS A 19 -0.46 9.19 6.57
N THR A 20 -1.24 8.39 5.86
CA THR A 20 -0.84 7.72 4.63
C THR A 20 -1.68 8.21 3.46
N SER A 21 -1.16 8.04 2.25
CA SER A 21 -1.87 8.33 1.02
C SER A 21 -1.60 7.23 -0.01
N THR A 22 -2.55 6.98 -0.88
CA THR A 22 -2.33 6.13 -2.04
C THR A 22 -1.80 6.96 -3.22
N LEU A 23 -1.21 6.29 -4.21
CA LEU A 23 -0.79 6.96 -5.45
C LEU A 23 -1.96 7.69 -6.13
N ARG A 24 -3.16 7.12 -6.09
CA ARG A 24 -4.35 7.75 -6.65
C ARG A 24 -4.77 8.99 -5.86
N ASP A 25 -4.70 8.95 -4.54
CA ASP A 25 -5.03 10.09 -3.69
C ASP A 25 -4.05 11.26 -3.88
N VAL A 26 -2.78 10.99 -4.15
CA VAL A 26 -1.82 12.05 -4.53
C VAL A 26 -2.30 12.78 -5.78
N PHE A 27 -2.73 12.05 -6.80
CA PHE A 27 -3.26 12.63 -8.03
C PHE A 27 -4.50 13.50 -7.78
N TYR A 28 -5.46 13.02 -7.02
CA TYR A 28 -6.68 13.77 -6.70
C TYR A 28 -6.41 14.97 -5.79
N SER A 29 -5.51 14.83 -4.82
CA SER A 29 -5.13 15.95 -3.95
C SER A 29 -4.46 17.07 -4.73
N ALA A 30 -3.63 16.74 -5.72
CA ALA A 30 -3.01 17.72 -6.60
C ALA A 30 -4.05 18.54 -7.36
N GLN A 31 -5.12 17.90 -7.86
CA GLN A 31 -6.21 18.59 -8.54
C GLN A 31 -6.91 19.61 -7.63
N ALA A 32 -7.10 19.27 -6.35
CA ALA A 32 -7.73 20.16 -5.38
C ALA A 32 -6.90 21.42 -5.09
N TYR A 33 -5.59 21.38 -5.32
CA TYR A 33 -4.67 22.51 -5.14
C TYR A 33 -4.26 23.16 -6.45
N ASP A 34 -5.03 22.98 -7.53
CA ASP A 34 -4.72 23.47 -8.87
C ASP A 34 -3.37 22.99 -9.43
N MET A 35 -2.80 21.97 -8.85
CA MET A 35 -1.58 21.33 -9.33
C MET A 35 -1.97 20.19 -10.27
N ASN A 36 -2.23 20.51 -11.52
CA ASN A 36 -2.78 19.54 -12.47
C ASN A 36 -1.70 18.63 -13.04
N PHE A 37 -1.84 17.34 -12.77
CA PHE A 37 -1.19 16.30 -13.54
C PHE A 37 -2.07 15.95 -14.75
N THR A 38 -1.44 15.67 -15.88
CA THR A 38 -2.17 15.31 -17.12
C THR A 38 -2.94 14.00 -16.93
N ASP A 39 -2.32 13.02 -16.25
CA ASP A 39 -2.91 11.73 -15.95
C ASP A 39 -2.25 11.09 -14.70
N GLN A 40 -2.73 9.92 -14.34
CA GLN A 40 -2.17 9.14 -13.21
C GLN A 40 -0.69 8.80 -13.42
N THR A 41 -0.28 8.53 -14.66
CA THR A 41 1.10 8.18 -15.00
C THR A 41 2.06 9.33 -14.69
N GLU A 42 1.67 10.56 -15.00
CA GLU A 42 2.48 11.74 -14.68
C GLU A 42 2.65 11.91 -13.16
N SER A 43 1.59 11.74 -12.40
CA SER A 43 1.63 11.75 -10.93
C SER A 43 2.55 10.66 -10.40
N ASP A 44 2.45 9.44 -10.91
CA ASP A 44 3.28 8.31 -10.49
C ASP A 44 4.77 8.55 -10.81
N ASN A 45 5.05 9.16 -11.96
CA ASN A 45 6.42 9.51 -12.36
C ASN A 45 7.03 10.59 -11.44
N ILE A 46 6.24 11.55 -10.97
CA ILE A 46 6.70 12.56 -10.01
C ILE A 46 7.06 11.90 -8.67
N ILE A 47 6.27 10.93 -8.22
CA ILE A 47 6.60 10.15 -7.01
C ILE A 47 7.93 9.39 -7.21
N THR A 48 8.15 8.79 -8.37
CA THR A 48 9.41 8.12 -8.71
C THR A 48 10.58 9.09 -8.72
N ASP A 49 10.41 10.29 -9.27
CA ASP A 49 11.42 11.34 -9.25
C ASP A 49 11.73 11.78 -7.81
N LEU A 50 10.72 11.90 -6.97
CA LEU A 50 10.89 12.23 -5.56
C LEU A 50 11.68 11.15 -4.81
N GLU A 51 11.38 9.87 -5.05
CA GLU A 51 12.16 8.75 -4.51
C GLU A 51 13.66 8.86 -4.86
N THR A 52 13.94 9.24 -6.10
CA THR A 52 15.32 9.42 -6.57
C THR A 52 16.01 10.60 -5.90
N VAL A 53 15.32 11.73 -5.74
CA VAL A 53 15.88 12.96 -5.16
C VAL A 53 16.18 12.80 -3.68
N ILE A 54 15.29 12.17 -2.92
CA ILE A 54 15.48 12.00 -1.47
C ILE A 54 16.11 10.68 -1.08
N GLU A 55 16.35 9.80 -2.06
CA GLU A 55 17.01 8.48 -1.88
C GLU A 55 16.29 7.57 -0.87
N HIS A 56 14.95 7.65 -0.83
CA HIS A 56 14.09 6.80 -0.02
C HIS A 56 12.94 6.24 -0.86
N PRO A 57 12.49 5.00 -0.63
CA PRO A 57 11.31 4.47 -1.29
C PRO A 57 10.04 5.20 -0.81
N ARG A 58 9.01 5.17 -1.63
CA ARG A 58 7.75 5.89 -1.36
C ARG A 58 7.06 5.49 -0.06
N GLU A 59 7.24 4.26 0.37
CA GLU A 59 6.69 3.76 1.64
C GLU A 59 7.29 4.49 2.84
N ASP A 60 8.53 4.94 2.76
CA ASP A 60 9.19 5.69 3.82
C ASP A 60 8.60 7.09 4.01
N PHE A 61 7.96 7.64 2.99
CA PHE A 61 7.22 8.90 3.11
C PHE A 61 5.70 8.72 3.02
N ASN A 62 5.22 7.56 3.46
CA ASN A 62 3.80 7.26 3.67
C ASN A 62 2.93 7.25 2.41
N VAL A 63 3.51 6.99 1.24
CA VAL A 63 2.78 6.80 -0.01
C VAL A 63 2.79 5.33 -0.39
N PHE A 64 1.61 4.76 -0.62
CA PHE A 64 1.43 3.34 -0.91
C PHE A 64 0.66 3.17 -2.23
N PRO A 65 0.81 2.04 -2.92
CA PRO A 65 -0.06 1.73 -4.05
C PRO A 65 -1.50 1.58 -3.56
N GLU A 66 -2.45 1.72 -4.49
CA GLU A 66 -3.84 1.46 -4.16
C GLU A 66 -4.03 -0.01 -3.73
N GLU A 67 -4.82 -0.21 -2.67
CA GLU A 67 -5.07 -1.53 -2.10
C GLU A 67 -5.95 -2.37 -3.02
N ARG A 68 -5.35 -3.03 -4.00
CA ARG A 68 -6.04 -3.96 -4.91
C ARG A 68 -5.50 -5.37 -4.83
N SER A 69 -4.59 -5.61 -3.91
CA SER A 69 -4.00 -6.93 -3.69
C SER A 69 -4.67 -7.60 -2.51
N ALA A 70 -4.83 -8.90 -2.60
CA ALA A 70 -5.36 -9.71 -1.52
C ALA A 70 -4.43 -10.90 -1.24
N ILE A 71 -4.45 -11.36 -0.01
CA ILE A 71 -3.74 -12.56 0.42
C ILE A 71 -4.73 -13.59 0.94
N PHE A 72 -4.50 -14.85 0.58
CA PHE A 72 -5.31 -15.98 1.00
C PHE A 72 -4.39 -17.15 1.38
N GLY A 73 -4.74 -17.90 2.40
CA GLY A 73 -3.99 -19.08 2.78
C GLY A 73 -4.05 -19.41 4.26
N ASP A 74 -3.39 -20.50 4.63
CA ASP A 74 -3.32 -20.94 6.03
C ASP A 74 -2.09 -20.34 6.71
N LEU A 75 -2.26 -19.09 7.14
CA LEU A 75 -1.27 -18.36 7.90
C LEU A 75 -1.91 -17.42 8.92
N THR A 76 -1.20 -17.16 9.99
CA THR A 76 -1.61 -16.23 11.04
C THR A 76 -0.63 -15.07 11.09
N ILE A 77 -1.15 -13.86 11.08
CA ILE A 77 -0.37 -12.63 11.22
C ILE A 77 -0.64 -11.98 12.57
N GLU A 78 0.35 -11.26 13.07
CA GLU A 78 0.24 -10.42 14.25
C GLU A 78 0.52 -8.98 13.88
N TYR A 79 -0.40 -8.09 14.24
CA TYR A 79 -0.24 -6.67 13.96
C TYR A 79 0.78 -6.03 14.92
N THR A 80 1.61 -5.15 14.36
CA THR A 80 2.57 -4.34 15.12
C THR A 80 2.25 -2.84 15.07
N VAL A 81 1.19 -2.45 14.35
CA VAL A 81 0.77 -1.04 14.26
C VAL A 81 0.18 -0.55 15.57
N PRO A 82 0.41 0.75 15.92
CA PRO A 82 -0.13 1.33 17.14
C PRO A 82 -1.65 1.18 17.26
N GLY A 83 -2.12 0.72 18.42
CA GLY A 83 -3.51 0.44 18.69
C GLY A 83 -3.98 -0.97 18.33
N TYR A 84 -3.19 -1.70 17.55
CA TYR A 84 -3.51 -3.09 17.14
C TYR A 84 -2.43 -4.07 17.55
N GLU A 85 -1.44 -3.63 18.29
CA GLU A 85 -0.29 -4.43 18.72
C GLU A 85 -0.74 -5.73 19.42
N GLY A 86 -0.15 -6.86 19.02
CA GLY A 86 -0.45 -8.16 19.58
C GLY A 86 -1.75 -8.79 19.10
N LYS A 87 -2.56 -8.11 18.30
CA LYS A 87 -3.77 -8.71 17.70
C LYS A 87 -3.36 -9.66 16.58
N ARG A 88 -3.90 -10.87 16.64
CA ARG A 88 -3.63 -11.92 15.67
C ARG A 88 -4.83 -12.13 14.76
N LEU A 89 -4.53 -12.39 13.49
CA LEU A 89 -5.52 -12.69 12.49
C LEU A 89 -5.13 -13.95 11.73
N ASN A 90 -6.00 -14.96 11.77
CA ASN A 90 -5.85 -16.16 10.96
C ASN A 90 -6.55 -15.94 9.62
N LEU A 91 -5.80 -16.04 8.52
CA LEU A 91 -6.34 -15.76 7.18
C LEU A 91 -7.33 -16.83 6.70
N THR A 92 -7.39 -17.99 7.31
CA THR A 92 -8.42 -19.00 7.00
C THR A 92 -9.84 -18.52 7.35
N SER A 93 -9.97 -17.50 8.19
CA SER A 93 -11.27 -16.87 8.49
C SER A 93 -11.78 -15.92 7.40
N HIS A 94 -10.98 -15.69 6.36
CA HIS A 94 -11.31 -14.84 5.22
C HIS A 94 -11.42 -15.67 3.92
N PRO A 95 -12.61 -16.22 3.60
CA PRO A 95 -12.75 -17.12 2.46
C PRO A 95 -12.49 -16.46 1.10
N ASP A 96 -12.67 -15.16 1.00
CA ASP A 96 -12.42 -14.39 -0.23
C ASP A 96 -11.04 -13.74 -0.27
N GLY A 97 -10.20 -14.04 0.71
CA GLY A 97 -8.92 -13.38 0.91
C GLY A 97 -9.04 -12.07 1.69
N MET A 98 -7.91 -11.61 2.21
CA MET A 98 -7.84 -10.36 2.96
C MET A 98 -7.06 -9.33 2.16
N MET A 99 -7.57 -8.10 2.08
CA MET A 99 -6.89 -7.00 1.40
C MET A 99 -5.57 -6.67 2.10
N ILE A 100 -4.52 -6.52 1.30
CA ILE A 100 -3.20 -6.13 1.79
C ILE A 100 -3.14 -4.61 1.87
N GLY A 101 -3.18 -4.09 3.09
CA GLY A 101 -3.03 -2.67 3.36
C GLY A 101 -1.72 -2.33 4.06
N PRO A 102 -1.47 -1.03 4.35
CA PRO A 102 -0.25 -0.58 5.03
C PRO A 102 0.01 -1.26 6.37
N ALA A 103 -1.04 -1.64 7.09
CA ALA A 103 -0.93 -2.34 8.37
C ALA A 103 -0.24 -3.71 8.24
N LEU A 104 -0.36 -4.38 7.10
CA LEU A 104 0.30 -5.67 6.86
C LEU A 104 1.78 -5.55 6.57
N THR A 105 2.24 -4.42 6.06
CA THR A 105 3.64 -4.17 5.76
C THR A 105 4.52 -4.29 7.02
N ASN A 106 3.96 -3.92 8.16
CA ASN A 106 4.63 -3.95 9.46
C ASN A 106 4.13 -5.08 10.37
N SER A 107 3.43 -6.07 9.83
CA SER A 107 2.96 -7.22 10.59
C SER A 107 3.99 -8.36 10.57
N GLU A 108 3.85 -9.30 11.50
CA GLU A 108 4.71 -10.47 11.59
C GLU A 108 3.91 -11.74 11.30
N PHE A 109 4.55 -12.69 10.62
CA PHE A 109 3.99 -14.03 10.46
C PHE A 109 4.27 -14.85 11.72
N VAL A 110 3.23 -15.22 12.42
CA VAL A 110 3.33 -15.98 13.69
C VAL A 110 3.26 -17.48 13.42
N ASP A 111 2.40 -17.90 12.50
CA ASP A 111 2.25 -19.29 12.10
C ASP A 111 1.96 -19.34 10.59
N CYS A 112 2.61 -20.25 9.90
CA CYS A 112 2.43 -20.47 8.48
C CYS A 112 2.55 -21.94 8.16
N LYS A 113 1.47 -22.54 7.70
CA LYS A 113 1.44 -23.95 7.28
C LYS A 113 1.69 -24.12 5.79
N ALA A 114 1.76 -23.02 5.04
CA ALA A 114 2.07 -23.06 3.63
C ALA A 114 3.58 -23.22 3.42
N ASP A 115 3.94 -24.09 2.49
CA ASP A 115 5.33 -24.33 2.06
C ASP A 115 5.63 -23.66 0.72
N LYS A 116 4.63 -23.06 0.08
CA LYS A 116 4.73 -22.37 -1.22
C LYS A 116 3.92 -21.10 -1.23
N VAL A 117 4.40 -20.13 -2.00
CA VAL A 117 3.68 -18.88 -2.29
C VAL A 117 3.44 -18.81 -3.79
N ILE A 118 2.18 -18.60 -4.16
CA ILE A 118 1.77 -18.40 -5.56
C ILE A 118 1.33 -16.95 -5.72
N VAL A 119 1.95 -16.25 -6.64
CA VAL A 119 1.60 -14.86 -6.97
C VAL A 119 0.76 -14.85 -8.23
N ILE A 120 -0.44 -14.27 -8.14
CA ILE A 120 -1.41 -14.22 -9.24
C ILE A 120 -1.70 -12.75 -9.56
N GLU A 121 -1.39 -12.36 -10.79
CA GLU A 121 -1.56 -10.97 -11.24
C GLU A 121 -3.02 -10.59 -11.46
N LYS A 122 -3.84 -11.51 -11.98
CA LYS A 122 -5.23 -11.23 -12.32
C LYS A 122 -6.20 -11.65 -11.22
N GLY A 123 -7.05 -10.71 -10.78
CA GLY A 123 -8.05 -10.95 -9.74
C GLY A 123 -9.03 -12.07 -10.05
N GLY A 124 -9.48 -12.20 -11.29
CA GLY A 124 -10.38 -13.30 -11.69
C GLY A 124 -9.74 -14.67 -11.57
N LEU A 125 -8.45 -14.78 -11.87
CA LEU A 125 -7.70 -16.02 -11.68
C LEU A 125 -7.46 -16.31 -10.20
N PHE A 126 -7.17 -15.29 -9.41
CA PHE A 126 -7.05 -15.40 -7.96
C PHE A 126 -8.33 -15.96 -7.34
N THR A 127 -9.49 -15.40 -7.70
CA THR A 127 -10.79 -15.87 -7.19
C THR A 127 -11.02 -17.35 -7.53
N ARG A 128 -10.71 -17.76 -8.74
CA ARG A 128 -10.83 -19.17 -9.12
C ARG A 128 -9.91 -20.10 -8.35
N PHE A 129 -8.71 -19.64 -8.05
CA PHE A 129 -7.75 -20.41 -7.26
C PHE A 129 -8.22 -20.67 -5.83
N ILE A 130 -8.88 -19.70 -5.22
CA ILE A 130 -9.38 -19.86 -3.83
C ILE A 130 -10.69 -20.64 -3.75
N GLU A 131 -11.43 -20.76 -4.85
CA GLU A 131 -12.67 -21.54 -4.92
C GLU A 131 -12.43 -23.05 -5.09
N GLU A 132 -11.27 -23.46 -5.59
CA GLU A 132 -10.88 -24.86 -5.78
C GLU A 132 -10.10 -25.40 -4.56
#